data_22ba7088c8475738d8972ce84bd089e6
#
_entry.id   22ba7088c8475738d8972ce84bd089e6
#
_cell.length_a   1.000
_cell.length_b   1.000
_cell.length_c   1.000
_cell.angle_alpha   90.00
_cell.angle_beta   90.00
_cell.angle_gamma   90.00
#
_symmetry.space_group_name_H-M   'P 1'
#
loop_
_entity.id
_entity.type
_entity.pdbx_description
1 polymer ?
#
loop_
_entity_poly.entity_id
_entity_poly.type
_entity_poly.pdbx_seq_one_letter_code
_entity_poly.pdbx_strand_id
1 'polypeptide(L)'
;MANPSTAAHAPLEGSARHWGTLALSAAVFMNVLDTSIANVSLPAIAGDLGVSTNQGTWVITSFAVANAIAVPLTGWLSQRFGQVRLFMASVALFVLASWLCGLAPNMTMLIAFRILQGFVAGPMIPLSQALLLSSYPKALAGLAMAMWSMTTLVAPVTGPLLGGWITDNMTWPWIFYINVPVGILSVLVTWRIFRNRETPTRSLPIDTIGLSLLVIWVAAMQIMLDIGKEHDWFQSPVVLGCAVVAVVGFAFFLVWELTDKHPVVDLSLFRLRNFWAGTLAISVGYGLFFGNVVLLPLWLQQYMGYTLSLIHI
;
A
#
# COMPACT_ATOMS: atom_id res chain seq x y z
N MET A 1 0.73 -20.43 34.89
CA MET A 1 2.16 -20.04 34.77
C MET A 1 2.19 -18.78 33.92
N ALA A 2 2.64 -17.67 34.48
CA ALA A 2 2.67 -16.37 33.80
C ALA A 2 3.66 -16.43 32.64
N ASN A 3 3.18 -16.10 31.46
CA ASN A 3 3.96 -16.01 30.23
C ASN A 3 5.06 -14.94 30.45
N PRO A 4 6.34 -15.20 30.17
CA PRO A 4 7.38 -14.20 30.33
C PRO A 4 7.04 -13.01 29.44
N SER A 5 6.88 -11.86 30.09
CA SER A 5 6.52 -10.57 29.50
C SER A 5 7.20 -10.37 28.15
N THR A 6 6.40 -10.16 27.11
CA THR A 6 6.79 -9.37 25.95
C THR A 6 7.18 -8.01 26.52
N ALA A 7 8.46 -7.78 26.77
CA ALA A 7 8.95 -6.51 27.28
C ALA A 7 8.67 -5.46 26.20
N ALA A 8 7.54 -4.79 26.35
CA ALA A 8 7.22 -3.65 25.52
C ALA A 8 8.34 -2.62 25.74
N HIS A 9 9.06 -2.28 24.69
CA HIS A 9 10.10 -1.26 24.77
C HIS A 9 9.50 0.04 25.32
N ALA A 10 10.23 0.72 26.19
CA ALA A 10 9.81 2.05 26.67
C ALA A 10 9.58 2.99 25.50
N PRO A 11 8.61 3.92 25.58
CA PRO A 11 8.41 4.93 24.55
C PRO A 11 9.71 5.67 24.21
N LEU A 12 9.83 6.12 22.96
CA LEU A 12 10.95 6.96 22.55
C LEU A 12 10.81 8.36 23.15
N GLU A 13 11.93 8.99 23.48
CA GLU A 13 11.98 10.33 24.04
C GLU A 13 12.80 11.29 23.18
N GLY A 14 12.58 12.59 23.36
CA GLY A 14 13.35 13.65 22.74
C GLY A 14 13.42 13.56 21.22
N SER A 15 14.61 13.83 20.70
CA SER A 15 14.87 13.85 19.25
C SER A 15 14.68 12.49 18.56
N ALA A 16 14.94 11.37 19.26
CA ALA A 16 14.77 10.05 18.69
C ALA A 16 13.30 9.77 18.31
N ARG A 17 12.33 10.26 19.12
CA ARG A 17 10.91 10.15 18.82
C ARG A 17 10.54 10.92 17.56
N HIS A 18 11.01 12.18 17.43
CA HIS A 18 10.69 13.01 16.26
C HIS A 18 11.31 12.45 14.96
N TRP A 19 12.59 12.07 14.99
CA TRP A 19 13.24 11.48 13.83
C TRP A 19 12.68 10.11 13.46
N GLY A 20 12.31 9.30 14.45
CA GLY A 20 11.62 8.03 14.24
C GLY A 20 10.27 8.22 13.55
N THR A 21 9.46 9.17 14.03
CA THR A 21 8.18 9.53 13.42
C THR A 21 8.38 9.99 11.98
N LEU A 22 9.33 10.91 11.76
CA LEU A 22 9.61 11.45 10.42
C LEU A 22 10.02 10.34 9.44
N ALA A 23 10.91 9.43 9.86
CA ALA A 23 11.36 8.34 9.00
C ALA A 23 10.23 7.36 8.64
N LEU A 24 9.42 6.96 9.62
CA LEU A 24 8.27 6.08 9.38
C LEU A 24 7.23 6.75 8.49
N SER A 25 6.93 8.03 8.74
CA SER A 25 6.00 8.83 7.94
C SER A 25 6.50 9.07 6.52
N ALA A 26 7.81 9.35 6.35
CA ALA A 26 8.41 9.55 5.03
C ALA A 26 8.33 8.29 4.15
N ALA A 27 8.55 7.10 4.73
CA ALA A 27 8.39 5.85 3.99
C ALA A 27 6.94 5.64 3.51
N VAL A 28 5.95 5.95 4.36
CA VAL A 28 4.54 5.85 3.98
C VAL A 28 4.16 6.91 2.96
N PHE A 29 4.61 8.15 3.16
CA PHE A 29 4.43 9.22 2.18
C PHE A 29 4.94 8.82 0.81
N MET A 30 6.16 8.28 0.74
CA MET A 30 6.78 7.77 -0.49
C MET A 30 5.92 6.69 -1.15
N ASN A 31 5.43 5.70 -0.38
CA ASN A 31 4.59 4.62 -0.90
C ASN A 31 3.26 5.14 -1.50
N VAL A 32 2.58 6.04 -0.78
CA VAL A 32 1.30 6.63 -1.25
C VAL A 32 1.53 7.58 -2.42
N LEU A 33 2.60 8.37 -2.36
CA LEU A 33 3.00 9.29 -3.43
C LEU A 33 3.30 8.54 -4.73
N ASP A 34 4.03 7.42 -4.67
CA ASP A 34 4.39 6.58 -5.83
C ASP A 34 3.14 6.15 -6.63
N THR A 35 2.09 5.73 -5.93
CA THR A 35 0.82 5.35 -6.57
C THR A 35 0.14 6.55 -7.24
N SER A 36 0.12 7.69 -6.55
CA SER A 36 -0.54 8.90 -7.06
C SER A 36 0.19 9.51 -8.25
N ILE A 37 1.53 9.58 -8.20
CA ILE A 37 2.37 10.08 -9.30
C ILE A 37 2.23 9.19 -10.53
N ALA A 38 2.27 7.85 -10.38
CA ALA A 38 2.17 6.92 -11.49
C ALA A 38 0.86 7.10 -12.28
N ASN A 39 -0.26 7.39 -11.59
CA ASN A 39 -1.54 7.64 -12.23
C ASN A 39 -1.50 8.81 -13.23
N VAL A 40 -0.90 9.92 -12.84
CA VAL A 40 -0.83 11.13 -13.67
C VAL A 40 0.17 10.98 -14.81
N SER A 41 1.24 10.23 -14.58
CA SER A 41 2.31 10.01 -15.56
C SER A 41 1.99 8.90 -16.58
N LEU A 42 0.84 8.23 -16.44
CA LEU A 42 0.45 7.10 -17.28
C LEU A 42 0.49 7.38 -18.79
N PRO A 43 -0.05 8.52 -19.30
CA PRO A 43 0.02 8.84 -20.71
C PRO A 43 1.46 8.97 -21.23
N ALA A 44 2.35 9.58 -20.44
CA ALA A 44 3.76 9.73 -20.78
C ALA A 44 4.48 8.37 -20.82
N ILE A 45 4.21 7.50 -19.83
CA ILE A 45 4.76 6.13 -19.78
C ILE A 45 4.28 5.30 -21.00
N ALA A 46 2.98 5.32 -21.28
CA ALA A 46 2.39 4.58 -22.39
C ALA A 46 2.92 5.06 -23.74
N GLY A 47 3.03 6.38 -23.93
CA GLY A 47 3.58 6.99 -25.15
C GLY A 47 5.04 6.61 -25.40
N ASP A 48 5.89 6.71 -24.38
CA ASP A 48 7.32 6.42 -24.48
C ASP A 48 7.59 4.92 -24.71
N LEU A 49 6.81 4.04 -24.07
CA LEU A 49 6.93 2.59 -24.24
C LEU A 49 6.16 2.04 -25.47
N GLY A 50 5.49 2.91 -26.25
CA GLY A 50 4.81 2.53 -27.49
C GLY A 50 3.59 1.62 -27.27
N VAL A 51 2.86 1.78 -26.18
CA VAL A 51 1.68 1.00 -25.84
C VAL A 51 0.42 1.87 -25.75
N SER A 52 -0.76 1.26 -25.86
CA SER A 52 -2.01 1.99 -25.65
C SER A 52 -2.16 2.43 -24.19
N THR A 53 -2.93 3.49 -23.93
CA THR A 53 -3.22 3.96 -22.57
C THR A 53 -3.85 2.86 -21.72
N ASN A 54 -4.73 2.04 -22.31
CA ASN A 54 -5.34 0.89 -21.65
C ASN A 54 -4.32 -0.17 -21.21
N GLN A 55 -3.31 -0.43 -22.05
CA GLN A 55 -2.21 -1.30 -21.63
C GLN A 55 -1.34 -0.64 -20.55
N GLY A 56 -1.24 0.69 -20.59
CA GLY A 56 -0.55 1.47 -19.56
C GLY A 56 -1.15 1.31 -18.17
N THR A 57 -2.47 1.11 -18.03
CA THR A 57 -3.13 0.96 -16.71
C THR A 57 -2.56 -0.20 -15.90
N TRP A 58 -2.03 -1.24 -16.57
CA TRP A 58 -1.38 -2.36 -15.89
C TRP A 58 -0.19 -1.95 -14.99
N VAL A 59 0.43 -0.80 -15.24
CA VAL A 59 1.47 -0.25 -14.34
C VAL A 59 0.90 0.02 -12.94
N ILE A 60 -0.35 0.44 -12.86
CA ILE A 60 -1.04 0.74 -11.60
C ILE A 60 -1.67 -0.53 -11.04
N THR A 61 -2.41 -1.27 -11.86
CA THR A 61 -3.13 -2.47 -11.47
C THR A 61 -2.21 -3.54 -10.91
N SER A 62 -1.08 -3.79 -11.56
CA SER A 62 -0.10 -4.80 -11.12
C SER A 62 0.47 -4.48 -9.72
N PHE A 63 0.78 -3.21 -9.46
CA PHE A 63 1.18 -2.76 -8.14
C PHE A 63 0.05 -2.94 -7.10
N ALA A 64 -1.17 -2.50 -7.43
CA ALA A 64 -2.31 -2.57 -6.54
C ALA A 64 -2.67 -4.01 -6.16
N VAL A 65 -2.70 -4.93 -7.13
CA VAL A 65 -2.93 -6.37 -6.90
C VAL A 65 -1.86 -6.95 -5.96
N ALA A 66 -0.59 -6.72 -6.28
CA ALA A 66 0.51 -7.26 -5.48
C ALA A 66 0.50 -6.68 -4.05
N ASN A 67 0.21 -5.38 -3.90
CA ASN A 67 0.09 -4.73 -2.60
C ASN A 67 -1.09 -5.29 -1.78
N ALA A 68 -2.27 -5.44 -2.40
CA ALA A 68 -3.46 -5.98 -1.75
C ALA A 68 -3.27 -7.43 -1.24
N ILE A 69 -2.47 -8.23 -1.95
CA ILE A 69 -2.09 -9.58 -1.52
C ILE A 69 -1.09 -9.53 -0.36
N ALA A 70 -0.13 -8.60 -0.39
CA ALA A 70 0.95 -8.54 0.59
C ALA A 70 0.53 -7.94 1.94
N VAL A 71 -0.48 -7.06 1.97
CA VAL A 71 -0.96 -6.42 3.21
C VAL A 71 -1.40 -7.45 4.27
N PRO A 72 -2.27 -8.43 3.98
CA PRO A 72 -2.67 -9.44 4.97
C PRO A 72 -1.51 -10.32 5.46
N LEU A 73 -0.51 -10.57 4.61
CA LEU A 73 0.69 -11.34 4.98
C LEU A 73 1.58 -10.64 6.02
N THR A 74 1.41 -9.35 6.22
CA THR A 74 2.25 -8.56 7.14
C THR A 74 2.25 -9.13 8.56
N GLY A 75 1.11 -9.63 9.02
CA GLY A 75 0.97 -10.23 10.35
C GLY A 75 1.90 -11.44 10.53
N TRP A 76 1.84 -12.39 9.62
CA TRP A 76 2.69 -13.59 9.62
C TRP A 76 4.17 -13.24 9.41
N LEU A 77 4.47 -12.40 8.42
CA LEU A 77 5.84 -11.97 8.13
C LEU A 77 6.48 -11.26 9.33
N SER A 78 5.73 -10.40 10.02
CA SER A 78 6.24 -9.66 11.18
C SER A 78 6.52 -10.57 12.39
N GLN A 79 5.73 -11.61 12.58
CA GLN A 79 5.99 -12.62 13.61
C GLN A 79 7.22 -13.47 13.28
N ARG A 80 7.48 -13.75 11.99
CA ARG A 80 8.62 -14.57 11.56
C ARG A 80 9.95 -13.82 11.52
N PHE A 81 9.94 -12.57 11.02
CA PHE A 81 11.16 -11.78 10.77
C PHE A 81 11.39 -10.65 11.77
N GLY A 82 10.35 -10.28 12.52
CA GLY A 82 10.33 -9.11 13.37
C GLY A 82 9.80 -7.87 12.63
N GLN A 83 9.20 -6.96 13.38
CA GLN A 83 8.55 -5.77 12.79
C GLN A 83 9.57 -4.78 12.21
N VAL A 84 10.66 -4.51 12.92
CA VAL A 84 11.67 -3.54 12.50
C VAL A 84 12.42 -4.01 11.27
N ARG A 85 12.90 -5.28 11.30
CA ARG A 85 13.61 -5.87 10.16
C ARG A 85 12.74 -5.94 8.92
N LEU A 86 11.48 -6.37 9.09
CA LEU A 86 10.53 -6.46 7.98
C LEU A 86 10.26 -5.08 7.39
N PHE A 87 10.02 -4.05 8.22
CA PHE A 87 9.80 -2.69 7.74
C PHE A 87 11.01 -2.17 6.96
N MET A 88 12.22 -2.28 7.52
CA MET A 88 13.44 -1.84 6.83
C MET A 88 13.67 -2.58 5.51
N ALA A 89 13.48 -3.90 5.51
CA ALA A 89 13.60 -4.71 4.28
C ALA A 89 12.56 -4.29 3.24
N SER A 90 11.31 -4.06 3.65
CA SER A 90 10.24 -3.58 2.77
C SER A 90 10.60 -2.24 2.14
N VAL A 91 11.05 -1.26 2.93
CA VAL A 91 11.46 0.06 2.40
C VAL A 91 12.68 -0.06 1.48
N ALA A 92 13.71 -0.82 1.87
CA ALA A 92 14.91 -1.00 1.04
C ALA A 92 14.61 -1.69 -0.30
N LEU A 93 13.79 -2.75 -0.27
CA LEU A 93 13.36 -3.46 -1.47
C LEU A 93 12.41 -2.61 -2.33
N PHE A 94 11.56 -1.78 -1.70
CA PHE A 94 10.73 -0.81 -2.42
C PHE A 94 11.59 0.19 -3.18
N VAL A 95 12.65 0.73 -2.56
CA VAL A 95 13.61 1.64 -3.21
C VAL A 95 14.29 0.94 -4.40
N LEU A 96 14.74 -0.30 -4.20
CA LEU A 96 15.36 -1.08 -5.28
C LEU A 96 14.39 -1.32 -6.42
N ALA A 97 13.17 -1.75 -6.11
CA ALA A 97 12.13 -1.99 -7.13
C ALA A 97 11.74 -0.69 -7.85
N SER A 98 11.66 0.43 -7.13
CA SER A 98 11.41 1.75 -7.71
C SER A 98 12.53 2.14 -8.68
N TRP A 99 13.78 1.95 -8.29
CA TRP A 99 14.91 2.20 -9.17
C TRP A 99 14.87 1.32 -10.44
N LEU A 100 14.51 0.03 -10.29
CA LEU A 100 14.33 -0.88 -11.42
C LEU A 100 13.16 -0.47 -12.32
N CYS A 101 12.06 0.05 -11.77
CA CYS A 101 10.95 0.59 -12.57
C CYS A 101 11.42 1.73 -13.48
N GLY A 102 12.27 2.63 -12.97
CA GLY A 102 12.83 3.71 -13.76
C GLY A 102 13.82 3.26 -14.85
N LEU A 103 14.39 2.05 -14.73
CA LEU A 103 15.27 1.44 -15.73
C LEU A 103 14.55 0.50 -16.72
N ALA A 104 13.24 0.34 -16.61
CA ALA A 104 12.48 -0.63 -17.41
C ALA A 104 12.50 -0.26 -18.90
N PRO A 105 13.02 -1.13 -19.78
CA PRO A 105 13.14 -0.82 -21.21
C PRO A 105 11.84 -1.09 -21.99
N ASN A 106 10.86 -1.73 -21.38
CA ASN A 106 9.57 -2.08 -21.99
C ASN A 106 8.49 -2.28 -20.93
N MET A 107 7.23 -2.28 -21.38
CA MET A 107 6.05 -2.41 -20.52
C MET A 107 6.06 -3.71 -19.68
N THR A 108 6.46 -4.84 -20.25
CA THR A 108 6.46 -6.14 -19.54
C THR A 108 7.41 -6.12 -18.33
N MET A 109 8.62 -5.57 -18.52
CA MET A 109 9.57 -5.43 -17.40
C MET A 109 9.08 -4.41 -16.36
N LEU A 110 8.48 -3.30 -16.80
CA LEU A 110 7.90 -2.32 -15.89
C LEU A 110 6.81 -2.96 -15.03
N ILE A 111 5.88 -3.72 -15.63
CA ILE A 111 4.85 -4.46 -14.90
C ILE A 111 5.48 -5.46 -13.91
N ALA A 112 6.49 -6.22 -14.30
CA ALA A 112 7.16 -7.15 -13.41
C ALA A 112 7.80 -6.44 -12.19
N PHE A 113 8.45 -5.31 -12.41
CA PHE A 113 9.02 -4.50 -11.33
C PHE A 113 7.94 -3.84 -10.46
N ARG A 114 6.80 -3.45 -11.04
CA ARG A 114 5.64 -2.94 -10.29
C ARG A 114 5.00 -4.01 -9.41
N ILE A 115 4.92 -5.28 -9.87
CA ILE A 115 4.49 -6.40 -9.03
C ILE A 115 5.44 -6.55 -7.83
N LEU A 116 6.74 -6.57 -8.07
CA LEU A 116 7.73 -6.65 -6.99
C LEU A 116 7.60 -5.48 -6.02
N GLN A 117 7.49 -4.26 -6.53
CA GLN A 117 7.34 -3.04 -5.74
C GLN A 117 6.06 -3.06 -4.90
N GLY A 118 4.92 -3.45 -5.48
CA GLY A 118 3.64 -3.58 -4.77
C GLY A 118 3.69 -4.62 -3.66
N PHE A 119 4.30 -5.78 -3.93
CA PHE A 119 4.43 -6.85 -2.94
C PHE A 119 5.26 -6.42 -1.73
N VAL A 120 6.38 -5.76 -1.94
CA VAL A 120 7.23 -5.30 -0.83
C VAL A 120 6.67 -4.05 -0.13
N ALA A 121 5.79 -3.29 -0.79
CA ALA A 121 5.11 -2.13 -0.23
C ALA A 121 4.03 -2.51 0.81
N GLY A 122 3.40 -3.69 0.68
CA GLY A 122 2.29 -4.13 1.53
C GLY A 122 2.53 -3.98 3.03
N PRO A 123 3.66 -4.45 3.57
CA PRO A 123 3.97 -4.31 4.99
C PRO A 123 4.27 -2.88 5.46
N MET A 124 4.58 -1.93 4.59
CA MET A 124 5.08 -0.61 4.99
C MET A 124 4.06 0.19 5.81
N ILE A 125 2.81 0.24 5.38
CA ILE A 125 1.73 0.98 6.05
C ILE A 125 1.44 0.39 7.44
N PRO A 126 1.05 -0.90 7.58
CA PRO A 126 0.69 -1.46 8.88
C PRO A 126 1.87 -1.49 9.87
N LEU A 127 3.09 -1.77 9.39
CA LEU A 127 4.26 -1.78 10.27
C LEU A 127 4.66 -0.37 10.71
N SER A 128 4.54 0.65 9.85
CA SER A 128 4.80 2.03 10.25
C SER A 128 3.87 2.47 11.39
N GLN A 129 2.58 2.13 11.30
CA GLN A 129 1.62 2.40 12.37
C GLN A 129 1.97 1.67 13.66
N ALA A 130 2.29 0.37 13.58
CA ALA A 130 2.65 -0.43 14.74
C ALA A 130 3.91 0.10 15.44
N LEU A 131 4.97 0.40 14.67
CA LEU A 131 6.22 0.97 15.17
C LEU A 131 6.02 2.37 15.74
N LEU A 132 5.19 3.18 15.10
CA LEU A 132 4.87 4.52 15.59
C LEU A 132 4.13 4.45 16.93
N LEU A 133 3.07 3.66 17.03
CA LEU A 133 2.31 3.48 18.26
C LEU A 133 3.15 2.93 19.40
N SER A 134 4.09 2.00 19.12
CA SER A 134 5.03 1.48 20.12
C SER A 134 6.05 2.51 20.59
N SER A 135 6.24 3.59 19.82
CA SER A 135 7.22 4.66 20.11
C SER A 135 6.66 5.78 20.97
N TYR A 136 5.34 5.86 21.14
CA TYR A 136 4.68 6.92 21.90
C TYR A 136 4.06 6.40 23.19
N PRO A 137 3.99 7.24 24.26
CA PRO A 137 3.15 6.96 25.41
C PRO A 137 1.69 6.81 24.99
N LYS A 138 0.94 5.91 25.65
CA LYS A 138 -0.48 5.67 25.34
C LYS A 138 -1.33 6.94 25.29
N ALA A 139 -1.04 7.91 26.17
CA ALA A 139 -1.73 9.20 26.21
C ALA A 139 -1.53 10.05 24.94
N LEU A 140 -0.44 9.83 24.19
CA LEU A 140 -0.10 10.57 22.97
C LEU A 140 -0.34 9.74 21.69
N ALA A 141 -0.92 8.55 21.79
CA ALA A 141 -1.18 7.67 20.64
C ALA A 141 -2.05 8.35 19.58
N GLY A 142 -3.08 9.12 19.99
CA GLY A 142 -3.91 9.88 19.07
C GLY A 142 -3.13 10.96 18.30
N LEU A 143 -2.22 11.67 18.97
CA LEU A 143 -1.36 12.66 18.30
C LEU A 143 -0.41 11.99 17.29
N ALA A 144 0.19 10.86 17.66
CA ALA A 144 1.05 10.09 16.79
C ALA A 144 0.32 9.66 15.50
N MET A 145 -0.89 9.13 15.65
CA MET A 145 -1.72 8.71 14.52
C MET A 145 -2.18 9.90 13.68
N ALA A 146 -2.49 11.05 14.28
CA ALA A 146 -2.83 12.26 13.55
C ALA A 146 -1.68 12.75 12.65
N MET A 147 -0.45 12.80 13.19
CA MET A 147 0.75 13.16 12.41
C MET A 147 1.00 12.16 11.27
N TRP A 148 0.83 10.88 11.53
CA TRP A 148 0.95 9.84 10.52
C TRP A 148 -0.11 9.99 9.41
N SER A 149 -1.37 10.23 9.79
CA SER A 149 -2.47 10.40 8.84
C SER A 149 -2.28 11.62 7.95
N MET A 150 -1.66 12.69 8.44
CA MET A 150 -1.34 13.86 7.60
C MET A 150 -0.48 13.46 6.40
N THR A 151 0.47 12.55 6.55
CA THR A 151 1.32 12.12 5.44
C THR A 151 0.54 11.35 4.38
N THR A 152 -0.41 10.52 4.79
CA THR A 152 -1.27 9.75 3.86
C THR A 152 -2.30 10.62 3.15
N LEU A 153 -2.71 11.77 3.74
CA LEU A 153 -3.63 12.71 3.12
C LEU A 153 -2.94 13.69 2.16
N VAL A 154 -1.71 14.11 2.49
CA VAL A 154 -0.94 15.06 1.66
C VAL A 154 -0.37 14.38 0.42
N ALA A 155 0.05 13.13 0.50
CA ALA A 155 0.68 12.42 -0.62
C ALA A 155 -0.20 12.35 -1.90
N PRO A 156 -1.51 12.00 -1.85
CA PRO A 156 -2.36 11.99 -3.04
C PRO A 156 -2.55 13.37 -3.68
N VAL A 157 -2.48 14.45 -2.89
CA VAL A 157 -2.59 15.82 -3.39
C VAL A 157 -1.30 16.29 -4.05
N THR A 158 -0.15 15.93 -3.46
CA THR A 158 1.17 16.29 -4.02
C THR A 158 1.53 15.47 -5.24
N GLY A 159 0.97 14.24 -5.37
CA GLY A 159 1.25 13.33 -6.48
C GLY A 159 1.03 13.94 -7.85
N PRO A 160 -0.17 14.45 -8.17
CA PRO A 160 -0.45 15.08 -9.45
C PRO A 160 0.42 16.30 -9.74
N LEU A 161 0.71 17.11 -8.72
CA LEU A 161 1.56 18.30 -8.88
C LEU A 161 3.01 17.93 -9.23
N LEU A 162 3.59 16.99 -8.47
CA LEU A 162 4.96 16.52 -8.71
C LEU A 162 5.04 15.69 -9.99
N GLY A 163 4.06 14.81 -10.22
CA GLY A 163 4.02 13.94 -11.40
C GLY A 163 3.88 14.74 -12.69
N GLY A 164 3.00 15.72 -12.72
CA GLY A 164 2.86 16.63 -13.85
C GLY A 164 4.15 17.41 -14.10
N TRP A 165 4.70 18.05 -13.07
CA TRP A 165 5.94 18.80 -13.20
C TRP A 165 7.12 17.94 -13.70
N ILE A 166 7.25 16.71 -13.16
CA ILE A 166 8.32 15.78 -13.58
C ILE A 166 8.12 15.36 -15.03
N THR A 167 6.92 15.00 -15.45
CA THR A 167 6.66 14.56 -16.83
C THR A 167 6.78 15.67 -17.86
N ASP A 168 6.49 16.92 -17.47
CA ASP A 168 6.61 18.10 -18.36
C ASP A 168 8.05 18.60 -18.52
N ASN A 169 8.90 18.45 -17.48
CA ASN A 169 10.25 19.03 -17.43
C ASN A 169 11.36 17.98 -17.47
N MET A 170 11.05 16.71 -17.22
CA MET A 170 11.99 15.59 -17.17
C MET A 170 11.41 14.39 -17.95
N THR A 171 12.03 13.22 -17.81
CA THR A 171 11.50 11.96 -18.34
C THR A 171 10.70 11.21 -17.28
N TRP A 172 9.71 10.41 -17.66
CA TRP A 172 8.84 9.66 -16.74
C TRP A 172 9.59 8.78 -15.71
N PRO A 173 10.79 8.18 -15.99
CA PRO A 173 11.51 7.39 -14.98
C PRO A 173 11.81 8.14 -13.68
N TRP A 174 11.90 9.45 -13.72
CA TRP A 174 12.14 10.26 -12.53
C TRP A 174 11.04 10.17 -11.47
N ILE A 175 9.79 9.82 -11.87
CA ILE A 175 8.72 9.59 -10.90
C ILE A 175 9.04 8.44 -9.93
N PHE A 176 9.86 7.49 -10.38
CA PHE A 176 10.34 6.39 -9.57
C PHE A 176 11.64 6.72 -8.84
N TYR A 177 12.55 7.47 -9.48
CA TYR A 177 13.84 7.82 -8.88
C TYR A 177 13.72 8.75 -7.68
N ILE A 178 12.68 9.59 -7.57
CA ILE A 178 12.45 10.45 -6.41
C ILE A 178 12.27 9.65 -5.12
N ASN A 179 11.85 8.39 -5.19
CA ASN A 179 11.68 7.51 -4.05
C ASN A 179 13.04 7.08 -3.46
N VAL A 180 14.09 7.05 -4.28
CA VAL A 180 15.40 6.51 -3.87
C VAL A 180 16.02 7.27 -2.71
N PRO A 181 16.22 8.60 -2.78
CA PRO A 181 16.83 9.34 -1.69
C PRO A 181 15.98 9.31 -0.41
N VAL A 182 14.66 9.43 -0.54
CA VAL A 182 13.73 9.43 0.60
C VAL A 182 13.74 8.08 1.31
N GLY A 183 13.69 6.99 0.55
CA GLY A 183 13.69 5.65 1.11
C GLY A 183 15.02 5.27 1.76
N ILE A 184 16.16 5.63 1.17
CA ILE A 184 17.49 5.42 1.77
C ILE A 184 17.58 6.14 3.11
N LEU A 185 17.20 7.41 3.17
CA LEU A 185 17.21 8.19 4.42
C LEU A 185 16.27 7.56 5.46
N SER A 186 15.06 7.14 5.05
CA SER A 186 14.11 6.47 5.93
C SER A 186 14.70 5.19 6.53
N VAL A 187 15.34 4.33 5.71
CA VAL A 187 15.97 3.09 6.19
C VAL A 187 17.11 3.39 7.17
N LEU A 188 17.99 4.35 6.86
CA LEU A 188 19.13 4.69 7.70
C LEU A 188 18.68 5.24 9.07
N VAL A 189 17.71 6.14 9.08
CA VAL A 189 17.17 6.72 10.33
C VAL A 189 16.42 5.67 11.13
N THR A 190 15.59 4.85 10.46
CA THR A 190 14.88 3.74 11.12
C THR A 190 15.87 2.74 11.72
N TRP A 191 16.90 2.34 10.98
CA TRP A 191 17.94 1.45 11.49
C TRP A 191 18.62 2.01 12.74
N ARG A 192 19.02 3.30 12.70
CA ARG A 192 19.70 3.92 13.84
C ARG A 192 18.84 3.96 15.11
N ILE A 193 17.54 4.20 14.95
CA ILE A 193 16.63 4.40 16.08
C ILE A 193 16.03 3.07 16.56
N PHE A 194 15.64 2.18 15.65
CA PHE A 194 14.81 1.01 15.96
C PHE A 194 15.60 -0.32 15.99
N ARG A 195 16.86 -0.39 15.57
CA ARG A 195 17.62 -1.66 15.47
C ARG A 195 17.62 -2.52 16.75
N ASN A 196 17.56 -1.87 17.93
CA ASN A 196 17.56 -2.55 19.23
C ASN A 196 16.13 -2.72 19.81
N ARG A 197 15.09 -2.45 19.00
CA ARG A 197 13.67 -2.48 19.42
C ARG A 197 12.89 -3.55 18.64
N GLU A 198 13.57 -4.61 18.26
CA GLU A 198 12.95 -5.69 17.49
C GLU A 198 11.93 -6.46 18.33
N THR A 199 10.84 -6.86 17.70
CA THR A 199 9.84 -7.71 18.32
C THR A 199 10.31 -9.18 18.37
N PRO A 200 9.89 -9.94 19.40
CA PRO A 200 10.21 -11.38 19.47
C PRO A 200 9.68 -12.12 18.23
N THR A 201 10.53 -12.94 17.64
CA THR A 201 10.17 -13.72 16.47
C THR A 201 9.68 -15.12 16.87
N ARG A 202 8.71 -15.64 16.10
CA ARG A 202 8.16 -16.99 16.26
C ARG A 202 8.12 -17.68 14.91
N SER A 203 8.52 -18.94 14.85
CA SER A 203 8.40 -19.75 13.63
C SER A 203 7.00 -20.38 13.61
N LEU A 204 6.07 -19.70 12.96
CA LEU A 204 4.73 -20.24 12.70
C LEU A 204 4.70 -20.92 11.33
N PRO A 205 3.96 -22.04 11.18
CA PRO A 205 3.72 -22.61 9.86
C PRO A 205 2.98 -21.59 8.99
N ILE A 206 3.27 -21.62 7.69
CA ILE A 206 2.53 -20.81 6.72
C ILE A 206 1.27 -21.56 6.29
N ASP A 207 0.15 -20.91 6.34
CA ASP A 207 -1.10 -21.39 5.72
C ASP A 207 -1.05 -21.16 4.21
N THR A 208 -0.56 -22.15 3.49
CA THR A 208 -0.43 -22.06 2.03
C THR A 208 -1.77 -22.10 1.32
N ILE A 209 -2.79 -22.74 1.89
CA ILE A 209 -4.12 -22.83 1.29
C ILE A 209 -4.85 -21.49 1.45
N GLY A 210 -4.92 -20.94 2.66
CA GLY A 210 -5.50 -19.63 2.91
C GLY A 210 -4.83 -18.54 2.10
N LEU A 211 -3.48 -18.57 2.00
CA LEU A 211 -2.72 -17.67 1.15
C LEU A 211 -3.08 -17.81 -0.34
N SER A 212 -3.16 -19.04 -0.85
CA SER A 212 -3.52 -19.25 -2.26
C SER A 212 -4.93 -18.77 -2.56
N LEU A 213 -5.89 -19.05 -1.67
CA LEU A 213 -7.27 -18.55 -1.80
C LEU A 213 -7.30 -17.01 -1.76
N LEU A 214 -6.55 -16.38 -0.84
CA LEU A 214 -6.41 -14.93 -0.76
C LEU A 214 -5.91 -14.34 -2.09
N VAL A 215 -4.83 -14.89 -2.62
CA VAL A 215 -4.24 -14.44 -3.90
C VAL A 215 -5.26 -14.55 -5.04
N ILE A 216 -5.94 -15.69 -5.15
CA ILE A 216 -6.86 -15.97 -6.25
C ILE A 216 -8.05 -14.99 -6.22
N TRP A 217 -8.74 -14.86 -5.09
CA TRP A 217 -9.94 -14.03 -5.06
C TRP A 217 -9.63 -12.54 -5.12
N VAL A 218 -8.54 -12.07 -4.47
CA VAL A 218 -8.12 -10.66 -4.52
C VAL A 218 -7.67 -10.28 -5.94
N ALA A 219 -6.85 -11.11 -6.57
CA ALA A 219 -6.40 -10.85 -7.94
C ALA A 219 -7.58 -10.84 -8.92
N ALA A 220 -8.47 -11.82 -8.83
CA ALA A 220 -9.66 -11.88 -9.69
C ALA A 220 -10.57 -10.66 -9.49
N MET A 221 -10.81 -10.26 -8.25
CA MET A 221 -11.63 -9.07 -7.94
C MET A 221 -10.99 -7.80 -8.47
N GLN A 222 -9.67 -7.61 -8.25
CA GLN A 222 -8.97 -6.42 -8.69
C GLN A 222 -8.96 -6.33 -10.22
N ILE A 223 -8.65 -7.42 -10.92
CA ILE A 223 -8.67 -7.47 -12.38
C ILE A 223 -10.08 -7.16 -12.91
N MET A 224 -11.12 -7.78 -12.33
CA MET A 224 -12.52 -7.52 -12.70
C MET A 224 -12.86 -6.03 -12.60
N LEU A 225 -12.49 -5.38 -11.50
CA LEU A 225 -12.78 -3.96 -11.29
C LEU A 225 -12.02 -3.05 -12.25
N ASP A 226 -10.78 -3.41 -12.59
CA ASP A 226 -9.89 -2.61 -13.42
C ASP A 226 -10.32 -2.64 -14.91
N ILE A 227 -10.52 -3.85 -15.46
CA ILE A 227 -10.89 -4.01 -16.88
C ILE A 227 -12.40 -3.93 -17.13
N GLY A 228 -13.23 -3.95 -16.08
CA GLY A 228 -14.68 -4.06 -16.21
C GLY A 228 -15.30 -2.98 -17.09
N LYS A 229 -14.89 -1.72 -16.92
CA LYS A 229 -15.39 -0.60 -17.71
C LYS A 229 -15.08 -0.72 -19.21
N GLU A 230 -13.91 -1.25 -19.56
CA GLU A 230 -13.46 -1.36 -20.94
C GLU A 230 -14.09 -2.55 -21.69
N HIS A 231 -14.57 -3.53 -20.93
CA HIS A 231 -15.14 -4.77 -21.45
C HIS A 231 -16.66 -4.90 -21.20
N ASP A 232 -17.39 -3.78 -21.08
CA ASP A 232 -18.84 -3.76 -20.85
C ASP A 232 -19.30 -4.61 -19.65
N TRP A 233 -18.46 -4.68 -18.60
CA TRP A 233 -18.73 -5.35 -17.33
C TRP A 233 -19.12 -6.83 -17.53
N PHE A 234 -20.23 -7.24 -16.98
CA PHE A 234 -20.69 -8.63 -16.97
C PHE A 234 -21.17 -9.17 -18.33
N GLN A 235 -21.12 -8.36 -19.40
CA GLN A 235 -21.34 -8.83 -20.77
C GLN A 235 -20.10 -9.54 -21.33
N SER A 236 -18.92 -9.22 -20.80
CA SER A 236 -17.68 -9.91 -21.15
C SER A 236 -17.53 -11.23 -20.39
N PRO A 237 -17.28 -12.36 -21.10
CA PRO A 237 -17.03 -13.64 -20.42
C PRO A 237 -15.80 -13.61 -19.51
N VAL A 238 -14.80 -12.79 -19.81
CA VAL A 238 -13.58 -12.64 -18.99
C VAL A 238 -13.93 -11.97 -17.66
N VAL A 239 -14.64 -10.83 -17.70
CA VAL A 239 -15.05 -10.08 -16.51
C VAL A 239 -16.00 -10.93 -15.65
N LEU A 240 -16.96 -11.62 -16.29
CA LEU A 240 -17.87 -12.54 -15.60
C LEU A 240 -17.09 -13.70 -14.95
N GLY A 241 -16.11 -14.27 -15.65
CA GLY A 241 -15.24 -15.32 -15.12
C GLY A 241 -14.46 -14.83 -13.89
N CYS A 242 -13.86 -13.64 -13.96
CA CYS A 242 -13.18 -13.01 -12.82
C CYS A 242 -14.15 -12.77 -11.64
N ALA A 243 -15.38 -12.31 -11.91
CA ALA A 243 -16.40 -12.12 -10.86
C ALA A 243 -16.75 -13.43 -10.14
N VAL A 244 -16.97 -14.50 -10.91
CA VAL A 244 -17.27 -15.83 -10.36
C VAL A 244 -16.09 -16.33 -9.52
N VAL A 245 -14.88 -16.25 -10.04
CA VAL A 245 -13.66 -16.66 -9.32
C VAL A 245 -13.47 -15.84 -8.04
N ALA A 246 -13.72 -14.53 -8.08
CA ALA A 246 -13.62 -13.66 -6.92
C ALA A 246 -14.64 -14.05 -5.84
N VAL A 247 -15.91 -14.21 -6.20
CA VAL A 247 -16.99 -14.56 -5.25
C VAL A 247 -16.81 -15.96 -4.66
N VAL A 248 -16.57 -16.95 -5.52
CA VAL A 248 -16.36 -18.33 -5.09
C VAL A 248 -15.08 -18.46 -4.28
N GLY A 249 -13.98 -17.87 -4.75
CA GLY A 249 -12.70 -17.86 -4.04
C GLY A 249 -12.80 -17.17 -2.67
N PHE A 250 -13.53 -16.05 -2.58
CA PHE A 250 -13.79 -15.38 -1.31
C PHE A 250 -14.63 -16.24 -0.35
N ALA A 251 -15.65 -16.92 -0.85
CA ALA A 251 -16.47 -17.83 -0.02
C ALA A 251 -15.61 -18.98 0.55
N PHE A 252 -14.79 -19.62 -0.28
CA PHE A 252 -13.85 -20.65 0.18
C PHE A 252 -12.81 -20.10 1.15
N PHE A 253 -12.27 -18.91 0.88
CA PHE A 253 -11.35 -18.23 1.78
C PHE A 253 -11.98 -18.01 3.16
N LEU A 254 -13.20 -17.46 3.23
CA LEU A 254 -13.89 -17.25 4.51
C LEU A 254 -14.09 -18.55 5.28
N VAL A 255 -14.54 -19.63 4.61
CA VAL A 255 -14.71 -20.93 5.27
C VAL A 255 -13.38 -21.45 5.79
N TRP A 256 -12.31 -21.34 5.00
CA TRP A 256 -10.98 -21.79 5.38
C TRP A 256 -10.44 -21.01 6.59
N GLU A 257 -10.44 -19.69 6.54
CA GLU A 257 -9.95 -18.82 7.61
C GLU A 257 -10.72 -18.96 8.93
N LEU A 258 -12.00 -19.35 8.87
CA LEU A 258 -12.83 -19.61 10.05
C LEU A 258 -12.59 -21.00 10.65
N THR A 259 -12.01 -21.94 9.91
CA THR A 259 -11.84 -23.35 10.31
C THR A 259 -10.40 -23.74 10.56
N ASP A 260 -9.43 -23.04 9.96
CA ASP A 260 -8.01 -23.33 10.16
C ASP A 260 -7.50 -22.87 11.54
N LYS A 261 -6.50 -23.59 12.06
CA LYS A 261 -5.87 -23.29 13.38
C LYS A 261 -4.88 -22.14 13.34
N HIS A 262 -4.31 -21.87 12.18
CA HIS A 262 -3.29 -20.83 11.98
C HIS A 262 -3.59 -19.99 10.74
N PRO A 263 -4.77 -19.34 10.71
CA PRO A 263 -5.23 -18.60 9.54
C PRO A 263 -4.26 -17.46 9.16
N VAL A 264 -4.21 -17.12 7.88
CA VAL A 264 -3.48 -15.95 7.38
C VAL A 264 -4.08 -14.67 7.93
N VAL A 265 -5.43 -14.62 7.98
CA VAL A 265 -6.20 -13.49 8.50
C VAL A 265 -7.06 -13.96 9.67
N ASP A 266 -6.75 -13.48 10.88
CA ASP A 266 -7.55 -13.83 12.06
C ASP A 266 -8.91 -13.12 12.06
N LEU A 267 -9.92 -13.77 11.47
CA LEU A 267 -11.29 -13.25 11.41
C LEU A 267 -11.98 -13.21 12.77
N SER A 268 -11.41 -13.83 13.81
CA SER A 268 -11.98 -13.80 15.16
C SER A 268 -11.98 -12.37 15.75
N LEU A 269 -11.10 -11.49 15.26
CA LEU A 269 -11.03 -10.08 15.64
C LEU A 269 -12.35 -9.34 15.36
N PHE A 270 -13.12 -9.75 14.36
CA PHE A 270 -14.43 -9.15 14.05
C PHE A 270 -15.51 -9.46 15.10
N ARG A 271 -15.26 -10.36 16.04
CA ARG A 271 -16.13 -10.55 17.24
C ARG A 271 -16.02 -9.39 18.22
N LEU A 272 -14.92 -8.62 18.16
CA LEU A 272 -14.70 -7.46 19.00
C LEU A 272 -15.44 -6.25 18.42
N ARG A 273 -16.42 -5.71 19.18
CA ARG A 273 -17.23 -4.57 18.73
C ARG A 273 -16.39 -3.39 18.25
N ASN A 274 -15.34 -3.02 19.01
CA ASN A 274 -14.50 -1.89 18.65
C ASN A 274 -13.70 -2.13 17.36
N PHE A 275 -13.33 -3.39 17.09
CA PHE A 275 -12.60 -3.76 15.87
C PHE A 275 -13.48 -3.65 14.63
N TRP A 276 -14.62 -4.33 14.60
CA TRP A 276 -15.48 -4.29 13.40
C TRP A 276 -16.06 -2.90 13.13
N ALA A 277 -16.46 -2.16 14.21
CA ALA A 277 -16.98 -0.80 14.07
C ALA A 277 -15.90 0.17 13.56
N GLY A 278 -14.66 0.06 14.10
CA GLY A 278 -13.52 0.83 13.62
C GLY A 278 -13.15 0.51 12.17
N THR A 279 -13.11 -0.78 11.81
CA THR A 279 -12.84 -1.22 10.45
C THR A 279 -13.89 -0.69 9.47
N LEU A 280 -15.17 -0.80 9.82
CA LEU A 280 -16.26 -0.26 8.98
C LEU A 280 -16.17 1.26 8.82
N ALA A 281 -15.97 1.98 9.92
CA ALA A 281 -15.85 3.44 9.89
C ALA A 281 -14.67 3.91 9.02
N ILE A 282 -13.51 3.27 9.16
CA ILE A 282 -12.33 3.58 8.35
C ILE A 282 -12.57 3.22 6.89
N SER A 283 -13.11 2.05 6.59
CA SER A 283 -13.39 1.61 5.21
C SER A 283 -14.34 2.56 4.49
N VAL A 284 -15.43 2.95 5.14
CA VAL A 284 -16.39 3.91 4.58
C VAL A 284 -15.75 5.30 4.44
N GLY A 285 -15.04 5.76 5.49
CA GLY A 285 -14.38 7.07 5.48
C GLY A 285 -13.34 7.20 4.36
N TYR A 286 -12.46 6.22 4.21
CA TYR A 286 -11.48 6.20 3.12
C TYR A 286 -12.13 6.02 1.74
N GLY A 287 -13.15 5.18 1.62
CA GLY A 287 -13.89 5.01 0.37
C GLY A 287 -14.51 6.32 -0.10
N LEU A 288 -15.18 7.06 0.79
CA LEU A 288 -15.73 8.38 0.49
C LEU A 288 -14.64 9.41 0.17
N PHE A 289 -13.55 9.43 0.94
CA PHE A 289 -12.43 10.35 0.71
C PHE A 289 -11.80 10.13 -0.66
N PHE A 290 -11.37 8.92 -0.99
CA PHE A 290 -10.73 8.62 -2.27
C PHE A 290 -11.71 8.75 -3.44
N GLY A 291 -12.99 8.35 -3.25
CA GLY A 291 -14.03 8.57 -4.23
C GLY A 291 -14.20 10.06 -4.56
N ASN A 292 -14.21 10.92 -3.55
CA ASN A 292 -14.30 12.37 -3.75
C ASN A 292 -13.04 12.94 -4.43
N VAL A 293 -11.85 12.51 -4.03
CA VAL A 293 -10.57 12.96 -4.63
C VAL A 293 -10.49 12.62 -6.12
N VAL A 294 -11.09 11.52 -6.55
CA VAL A 294 -11.09 11.11 -7.97
C VAL A 294 -12.28 11.67 -8.73
N LEU A 295 -13.49 11.54 -8.19
CA LEU A 295 -14.72 11.85 -8.93
C LEU A 295 -14.96 13.34 -9.05
N LEU A 296 -14.67 14.14 -8.02
CA LEU A 296 -14.95 15.57 -8.03
C LEU A 296 -14.14 16.32 -9.11
N PRO A 297 -12.82 16.14 -9.24
CA PRO A 297 -12.07 16.77 -10.33
C PRO A 297 -12.53 16.32 -11.71
N LEU A 298 -12.85 15.05 -11.91
CA LEU A 298 -13.37 14.55 -13.18
C LEU A 298 -14.71 15.19 -13.54
N TRP A 299 -15.62 15.30 -12.58
CA TRP A 299 -16.93 15.94 -12.78
C TRP A 299 -16.78 17.42 -13.12
N LEU A 300 -15.93 18.15 -12.38
CA LEU A 300 -15.65 19.57 -12.62
C LEU A 300 -15.07 19.81 -14.03
N GLN A 301 -14.18 18.93 -14.49
CA GLN A 301 -13.60 19.03 -15.84
C GLN A 301 -14.61 18.70 -16.94
N GLN A 302 -15.30 17.57 -16.80
CA GLN A 302 -16.15 17.04 -17.89
C GLN A 302 -17.48 17.77 -18.03
N TYR A 303 -18.08 18.20 -16.92
CA TYR A 303 -19.42 18.77 -16.92
C TYR A 303 -19.47 20.30 -16.64
N MET A 304 -18.49 20.80 -15.88
CA MET A 304 -18.46 22.24 -15.52
C MET A 304 -17.41 23.01 -16.32
N GLY A 305 -16.58 22.35 -17.12
CA GLY A 305 -15.59 22.99 -17.98
C GLY A 305 -14.44 23.69 -17.22
N TYR A 306 -14.22 23.33 -15.94
CA TYR A 306 -13.10 23.89 -15.18
C TYR A 306 -11.77 23.36 -15.68
N THR A 307 -10.78 24.22 -15.77
CA THR A 307 -9.39 23.83 -16.06
C THR A 307 -8.76 23.22 -14.81
N LEU A 308 -7.73 22.36 -14.99
CA LEU A 308 -7.01 21.73 -13.89
C LEU A 308 -6.48 22.76 -12.86
N SER A 309 -6.07 23.95 -13.32
CA SER A 309 -5.60 25.02 -12.43
C SER A 309 -6.70 25.58 -11.53
N LEU A 310 -7.95 25.63 -12.00
CA LEU A 310 -9.09 26.14 -11.23
C LEU A 310 -9.61 25.11 -10.22
N ILE A 311 -9.43 23.83 -10.48
CA ILE A 311 -9.86 22.76 -9.58
C ILE A 311 -8.97 22.69 -8.32
N HIS A 312 -7.72 23.09 -8.41
CA HIS A 312 -6.76 23.08 -7.29
C HIS A 312 -6.71 24.39 -6.48
N ILE A 313 -7.50 25.40 -6.87
CA ILE A 313 -7.70 26.62 -6.08
C ILE A 313 -8.91 26.47 -5.16
#